data_5de3727cde8dab24a387452ed6d89c61
#
_entry.id   5de3727cde8dab24a387452ed6d89c61
#
_cell.length_a   1.000
_cell.length_b   1.000
_cell.length_c   1.000
_cell.angle_alpha   90.00
_cell.angle_beta   90.00
_cell.angle_gamma   90.00
#
_symmetry.space_group_name_H-M   'P 1'
#
loop_
_entity.id
_entity.type
_entity.pdbx_description
1 polymer ?
#
loop_
_entity_poly.entity_id
_entity_poly.type
_entity_poly.pdbx_seq_one_letter_code
_entity_poly.pdbx_strand_id
1 'polypeptide(L)'
;MTMRPVNCAILGSRGLVAQRYLQRLVNHDWFNPVSIIGSSSTVGMNIRDLPWNLDEPRPQLPSIAILGLNDFDALVSELKGKNVSVIFSALPDSIASEVEQPLAERGFCVISHALIHRLKRDVPLVIPDINSDHLKILESQSFGTGSLISCSNCMVVPIALTLYPLMAEYDFSSVNIVTEQSLSGGGRKMLERGRSGLTIDSSIPGESESIISELNRILGKKNEGIFQEANLDVKVWCSRSSHDFGHL
;
A
#
# COMPACT_ATOMS: atom_id res chain seq x y z
N MET A 1 7.31 2.45 30.29
CA MET A 1 5.86 2.29 30.00
C MET A 1 5.75 1.53 28.69
N THR A 2 5.28 0.30 28.69
CA THR A 2 4.94 -0.43 27.48
C THR A 2 3.67 0.21 26.90
N MET A 3 3.82 0.87 25.74
CA MET A 3 2.64 1.40 25.02
C MET A 3 1.71 0.23 24.68
N ARG A 4 0.39 0.41 24.87
CA ARG A 4 -0.59 -0.58 24.38
C ARG A 4 -0.61 -0.52 22.87
N PRO A 5 -0.57 -1.67 22.17
CA PRO A 5 -0.69 -1.67 20.72
C PRO A 5 -1.97 -0.99 20.24
N VAL A 6 -1.88 -0.28 19.13
CA VAL A 6 -3.01 0.36 18.46
C VAL A 6 -3.83 -0.70 17.73
N ASN A 7 -5.12 -0.78 17.97
CA ASN A 7 -5.98 -1.67 17.21
C ASN A 7 -6.09 -1.19 15.77
N CYS A 8 -5.88 -2.10 14.84
CA CYS A 8 -5.96 -1.83 13.42
C CYS A 8 -6.88 -2.81 12.68
N ALA A 9 -7.30 -2.40 11.50
CA ALA A 9 -8.03 -3.22 10.57
C ALA A 9 -7.25 -3.39 9.26
N ILE A 10 -7.52 -4.48 8.53
CA ILE A 10 -6.93 -4.74 7.21
C ILE A 10 -8.07 -4.84 6.20
N LEU A 11 -8.05 -3.98 5.17
CA LEU A 11 -8.93 -4.08 4.01
C LEU A 11 -8.29 -4.95 2.95
N GLY A 12 -8.99 -6.02 2.60
CA GLY A 12 -8.51 -7.09 1.75
C GLY A 12 -8.22 -8.36 2.57
N SER A 13 -8.78 -9.48 2.16
CA SER A 13 -8.64 -10.75 2.90
C SER A 13 -7.75 -11.77 2.19
N ARG A 14 -7.74 -11.79 0.83
CA ARG A 14 -7.03 -12.79 0.02
C ARG A 14 -5.90 -12.22 -0.84
N GLY A 15 -5.76 -10.89 -0.90
CA GLY A 15 -4.70 -10.24 -1.66
C GLY A 15 -3.32 -10.54 -1.09
N LEU A 16 -2.28 -10.56 -1.94
CA LEU A 16 -0.90 -10.79 -1.48
C LEU A 16 -0.44 -9.71 -0.49
N VAL A 17 -0.77 -8.45 -0.76
CA VAL A 17 -0.45 -7.33 0.14
C VAL A 17 -1.17 -7.46 1.48
N ALA A 18 -2.46 -7.87 1.48
CA ALA A 18 -3.18 -8.12 2.72
C ALA A 18 -2.55 -9.26 3.54
N GLN A 19 -2.08 -10.31 2.88
CA GLN A 19 -1.36 -11.40 3.55
C GLN A 19 0.00 -10.93 4.10
N ARG A 20 0.71 -10.03 3.40
CA ARG A 20 1.94 -9.39 3.93
C ARG A 20 1.63 -8.54 5.16
N TYR A 21 0.52 -7.79 5.17
CA TYR A 21 0.08 -7.09 6.38
C TYR A 21 -0.17 -8.06 7.54
N LEU A 22 -0.91 -9.13 7.31
CA LEU A 22 -1.13 -10.15 8.33
C LEU A 22 0.17 -10.72 8.86
N GLN A 23 1.10 -11.04 7.97
CA GLN A 23 2.41 -11.59 8.33
C GLN A 23 3.22 -10.64 9.22
N ARG A 24 3.18 -9.34 8.92
CA ARG A 24 3.98 -8.34 9.63
C ARG A 24 3.30 -7.79 10.88
N LEU A 25 1.98 -7.77 10.92
CA LEU A 25 1.22 -7.16 12.02
C LEU A 25 0.83 -8.16 13.12
N VAL A 26 0.81 -9.45 12.84
CA VAL A 26 0.62 -10.46 13.88
C VAL A 26 1.82 -10.46 14.83
N ASN A 27 1.56 -10.24 16.12
CA ASN A 27 2.58 -10.06 17.17
C ASN A 27 3.47 -8.81 17.00
N HIS A 28 2.96 -7.77 16.33
CA HIS A 28 3.69 -6.52 16.18
C HIS A 28 3.61 -5.69 17.47
N ASP A 29 4.71 -5.05 17.87
CA ASP A 29 4.78 -4.30 19.15
C ASP A 29 3.82 -3.11 19.22
N TRP A 30 3.50 -2.48 18.08
CA TRP A 30 2.71 -1.26 18.01
C TRP A 30 1.30 -1.44 17.45
N PHE A 31 1.04 -2.51 16.71
CA PHE A 31 -0.24 -2.72 16.05
C PHE A 31 -0.85 -4.07 16.39
N ASN A 32 -2.16 -4.07 16.61
CA ASN A 32 -2.94 -5.26 16.89
C ASN A 32 -4.08 -5.39 15.86
N PRO A 33 -3.98 -6.29 14.87
CA PRO A 33 -5.04 -6.51 13.89
C PRO A 33 -6.25 -7.18 14.53
N VAL A 34 -7.36 -6.43 14.69
CA VAL A 34 -8.60 -6.89 15.34
C VAL A 34 -9.76 -7.07 14.35
N SER A 35 -9.60 -6.61 13.11
CA SER A 35 -10.64 -6.71 12.09
C SER A 35 -10.02 -6.91 10.71
N ILE A 36 -10.66 -7.75 9.91
CA ILE A 36 -10.30 -8.00 8.52
C ILE A 36 -11.55 -7.88 7.68
N ILE A 37 -11.45 -7.10 6.60
CA ILE A 37 -12.55 -6.83 5.70
C ILE A 37 -12.27 -7.46 4.35
N GLY A 38 -13.22 -8.20 3.81
CA GLY A 38 -13.08 -8.91 2.55
C GLY A 38 -14.25 -8.72 1.61
N SER A 39 -14.15 -9.36 0.44
CA SER A 39 -15.25 -9.40 -0.54
C SER A 39 -16.39 -10.30 -0.07
N SER A 40 -17.56 -10.15 -0.67
CA SER A 40 -18.76 -10.96 -0.38
C SER A 40 -18.49 -12.48 -0.37
N SER A 41 -17.53 -12.95 -1.18
CA SER A 41 -17.15 -14.37 -1.23
C SER A 41 -16.36 -14.88 -0.02
N THR A 42 -15.94 -14.00 0.90
CA THR A 42 -15.16 -14.34 2.09
C THR A 42 -15.80 -13.90 3.39
N VAL A 43 -16.86 -13.10 3.33
CA VAL A 43 -17.60 -12.62 4.51
C VAL A 43 -18.08 -13.80 5.36
N GLY A 44 -17.87 -13.72 6.67
CA GLY A 44 -18.22 -14.76 7.64
C GLY A 44 -17.21 -15.90 7.75
N MET A 45 -16.30 -16.08 6.80
CA MET A 45 -15.21 -17.05 6.91
C MET A 45 -14.20 -16.61 7.97
N ASN A 46 -13.51 -17.54 8.60
CA ASN A 46 -12.39 -17.21 9.46
C ASN A 46 -11.14 -16.96 8.60
N ILE A 47 -10.34 -15.95 8.93
CA ILE A 47 -9.10 -15.66 8.19
C ILE A 47 -8.12 -16.83 8.21
N ARG A 48 -8.18 -17.69 9.21
CA ARG A 48 -7.37 -18.91 9.31
C ARG A 48 -7.70 -19.92 8.21
N ASP A 49 -8.91 -19.90 7.68
CA ASP A 49 -9.38 -20.89 6.71
C ASP A 49 -9.06 -20.48 5.26
N LEU A 50 -8.63 -19.24 5.04
CA LEU A 50 -8.27 -18.78 3.70
C LEU A 50 -6.92 -19.34 3.24
N PRO A 51 -6.76 -19.61 1.94
CA PRO A 51 -5.46 -20.03 1.37
C PRO A 51 -4.36 -19.02 1.63
N TRP A 52 -3.16 -19.52 1.93
CA TRP A 52 -1.96 -18.72 2.03
C TRP A 52 -1.17 -18.80 0.72
N ASN A 53 -0.89 -17.65 0.10
CA ASN A 53 -0.31 -17.61 -1.24
C ASN A 53 1.11 -17.00 -1.26
N LEU A 54 1.62 -16.54 -0.10
CA LEU A 54 2.99 -16.04 -0.01
C LEU A 54 3.99 -17.18 -0.03
N ASP A 55 5.22 -16.87 -0.38
CA ASP A 55 6.38 -17.75 -0.40
C ASP A 55 6.93 -18.06 1.00
N GLU A 56 6.67 -17.19 1.96
CA GLU A 56 7.07 -17.37 3.35
C GLU A 56 6.01 -18.14 4.15
N PRO A 57 6.41 -18.83 5.24
CA PRO A 57 5.49 -19.56 6.08
C PRO A 57 4.36 -18.68 6.64
N ARG A 58 3.16 -19.27 6.71
CA ARG A 58 2.02 -18.62 7.32
C ARG A 58 2.24 -18.45 8.82
N PRO A 59 2.07 -17.23 9.38
CA PRO A 59 2.14 -17.03 10.83
C PRO A 59 0.92 -17.66 11.52
N GLN A 60 1.00 -17.79 12.84
CA GLN A 60 -0.16 -18.17 13.64
C GLN A 60 -1.17 -17.01 13.66
N LEU A 61 -2.16 -17.05 12.79
CA LEU A 61 -3.17 -16.01 12.67
C LEU A 61 -4.15 -16.02 13.85
N PRO A 62 -4.66 -14.84 14.26
CA PRO A 62 -5.77 -14.75 15.21
C PRO A 62 -7.05 -15.33 14.58
N SER A 63 -7.99 -15.75 15.45
CA SER A 63 -9.32 -16.19 14.98
C SER A 63 -10.19 -14.95 14.77
N ILE A 64 -10.30 -14.48 13.54
CA ILE A 64 -11.08 -13.31 13.16
C ILE A 64 -12.03 -13.68 12.03
N ALA A 65 -13.33 -13.44 12.21
CA ALA A 65 -14.31 -13.52 11.15
C ALA A 65 -14.17 -12.31 10.22
N ILE A 66 -14.24 -12.57 8.92
CA ILE A 66 -14.09 -11.55 7.89
C ILE A 66 -15.39 -10.76 7.76
N LEU A 67 -15.29 -9.44 7.86
CA LEU A 67 -16.38 -8.49 7.67
C LEU A 67 -16.56 -8.14 6.19
N GLY A 68 -17.75 -7.63 5.84
CA GLY A 68 -18.07 -7.16 4.49
C GLY A 68 -18.08 -5.64 4.38
N LEU A 69 -18.19 -5.16 3.15
CA LEU A 69 -18.35 -3.73 2.80
C LEU A 69 -19.82 -3.38 2.48
N ASN A 70 -20.74 -4.35 2.48
CA ASN A 70 -22.11 -4.17 2.01
C ASN A 70 -22.93 -3.20 2.87
N ASP A 71 -22.63 -3.12 4.16
CA ASP A 71 -23.23 -2.16 5.09
C ASP A 71 -22.11 -1.32 5.71
N PHE A 72 -21.89 -0.16 5.10
CA PHE A 72 -20.79 0.72 5.48
C PHE A 72 -20.95 1.30 6.89
N ASP A 73 -22.17 1.67 7.30
CA ASP A 73 -22.42 2.25 8.61
C ASP A 73 -22.29 1.19 9.71
N ALA A 74 -22.75 -0.03 9.49
CA ALA A 74 -22.53 -1.16 10.39
C ALA A 74 -21.04 -1.48 10.52
N LEU A 75 -20.29 -1.49 9.41
CA LEU A 75 -18.84 -1.68 9.42
C LEU A 75 -18.14 -0.60 10.27
N VAL A 76 -18.45 0.68 10.03
CA VAL A 76 -17.87 1.79 10.80
C VAL A 76 -18.17 1.64 12.29
N SER A 77 -19.39 1.27 12.64
CA SER A 77 -19.82 1.05 14.05
C SER A 77 -19.03 -0.08 14.69
N GLU A 78 -18.83 -1.18 13.98
CA GLU A 78 -18.04 -2.32 14.48
C GLU A 78 -16.56 -1.98 14.66
N LEU A 79 -15.96 -1.27 13.69
CA LEU A 79 -14.57 -0.83 13.80
C LEU A 79 -14.36 0.11 14.98
N LYS A 80 -15.27 1.05 15.21
CA LYS A 80 -15.26 1.95 16.38
C LYS A 80 -15.46 1.19 17.68
N GLY A 81 -16.38 0.23 17.72
CA GLY A 81 -16.62 -0.62 18.88
C GLY A 81 -15.39 -1.44 19.29
N LYS A 82 -14.54 -1.79 18.33
CA LYS A 82 -13.25 -2.45 18.56
C LYS A 82 -12.08 -1.47 18.79
N ASN A 83 -12.34 -0.17 18.92
CA ASN A 83 -11.35 0.89 19.06
C ASN A 83 -10.28 0.86 17.94
N VAL A 84 -10.66 0.57 16.72
CA VAL A 84 -9.78 0.66 15.56
C VAL A 84 -9.47 2.13 15.30
N SER A 85 -8.20 2.46 15.12
CA SER A 85 -7.75 3.82 14.78
C SER A 85 -7.05 3.84 13.41
N VAL A 86 -6.40 2.75 13.03
CA VAL A 86 -5.62 2.65 11.79
C VAL A 86 -6.20 1.55 10.90
N ILE A 87 -6.29 1.83 9.62
CA ILE A 87 -6.75 0.90 8.60
C ILE A 87 -5.66 0.74 7.54
N PHE A 88 -5.14 -0.47 7.38
CA PHE A 88 -4.22 -0.82 6.31
C PHE A 88 -5.02 -1.35 5.12
N SER A 89 -5.01 -0.63 4.01
CA SER A 89 -5.81 -0.98 2.84
C SER A 89 -4.96 -1.58 1.72
N ALA A 90 -5.40 -2.75 1.25
CA ALA A 90 -4.87 -3.48 0.10
C ALA A 90 -6.00 -3.78 -0.91
N LEU A 91 -6.89 -2.83 -1.10
CA LEU A 91 -8.00 -2.92 -2.04
C LEU A 91 -7.56 -2.59 -3.46
N PRO A 92 -8.21 -3.16 -4.49
CA PRO A 92 -8.06 -2.69 -5.85
C PRO A 92 -8.65 -1.27 -6.01
N ASP A 93 -8.11 -0.50 -6.95
CA ASP A 93 -8.47 0.92 -7.17
C ASP A 93 -9.97 1.17 -7.28
N SER A 94 -10.70 0.28 -7.97
CA SER A 94 -12.15 0.40 -8.17
C SER A 94 -12.94 0.39 -6.87
N ILE A 95 -12.48 -0.34 -5.85
CA ILE A 95 -13.12 -0.40 -4.53
C ILE A 95 -12.55 0.67 -3.61
N ALA A 96 -11.24 0.89 -3.69
CA ALA A 96 -10.53 1.89 -2.89
C ALA A 96 -11.13 3.30 -3.07
N SER A 97 -11.50 3.64 -4.33
CA SER A 97 -12.12 4.94 -4.67
C SER A 97 -13.41 5.22 -3.92
N GLU A 98 -14.16 4.18 -3.57
CA GLU A 98 -15.47 4.29 -2.94
C GLU A 98 -15.42 4.18 -1.41
N VAL A 99 -14.34 3.59 -0.86
CA VAL A 99 -14.31 3.15 0.55
C VAL A 99 -13.29 3.91 1.39
N GLU A 100 -12.10 4.18 0.85
CA GLU A 100 -10.98 4.63 1.66
C GLU A 100 -11.14 6.07 2.16
N GLN A 101 -11.52 6.99 1.29
CA GLN A 101 -11.78 8.36 1.70
C GLN A 101 -12.99 8.46 2.65
N PRO A 102 -14.15 7.83 2.42
CA PRO A 102 -15.23 7.78 3.40
C PRO A 102 -14.82 7.24 4.77
N LEU A 103 -13.92 6.25 4.85
CA LEU A 103 -13.38 5.79 6.13
C LEU A 103 -12.51 6.85 6.82
N ALA A 104 -11.68 7.57 6.06
CA ALA A 104 -10.93 8.71 6.62
C ALA A 104 -11.87 9.79 7.15
N GLU A 105 -12.93 10.15 6.42
CA GLU A 105 -13.96 11.10 6.87
C GLU A 105 -14.71 10.65 8.13
N ARG A 106 -14.73 9.34 8.42
CA ARG A 106 -15.29 8.79 9.68
C ARG A 106 -14.28 8.75 10.82
N GLY A 107 -13.07 9.31 10.63
CA GLY A 107 -12.06 9.52 11.67
C GLY A 107 -10.99 8.44 11.74
N PHE A 108 -10.88 7.54 10.78
CA PHE A 108 -9.82 6.55 10.72
C PHE A 108 -8.57 7.09 10.00
N CYS A 109 -7.39 6.66 10.44
CA CYS A 109 -6.16 6.82 9.67
C CYS A 109 -6.07 5.69 8.64
N VAL A 110 -6.28 5.99 7.36
CA VAL A 110 -6.24 5.00 6.27
C VAL A 110 -4.89 5.06 5.56
N ILE A 111 -4.19 3.93 5.51
CA ILE A 111 -2.94 3.75 4.79
C ILE A 111 -3.23 2.90 3.56
N SER A 112 -3.17 3.51 2.37
CA SER A 112 -3.62 2.94 1.11
C SER A 112 -2.46 2.51 0.21
N HIS A 113 -2.63 1.37 -0.47
CA HIS A 113 -1.78 0.95 -1.59
C HIS A 113 -2.36 1.27 -2.97
N ALA A 114 -3.58 1.81 -3.02
CA ALA A 114 -4.26 2.11 -4.28
C ALA A 114 -3.56 3.21 -5.09
N LEU A 115 -3.43 3.00 -6.39
CA LEU A 115 -2.78 3.93 -7.32
C LEU A 115 -3.50 5.29 -7.36
N ILE A 116 -4.83 5.27 -7.26
CA ILE A 116 -5.69 6.46 -7.39
C ILE A 116 -5.39 7.58 -6.39
N HIS A 117 -4.71 7.27 -5.29
CA HIS A 117 -4.38 8.26 -4.26
C HIS A 117 -2.97 8.83 -4.37
N ARG A 118 -2.06 8.14 -5.06
CA ARG A 118 -0.62 8.42 -5.02
C ARG A 118 -0.23 9.82 -5.50
N LEU A 119 -0.96 10.36 -6.49
CA LEU A 119 -0.69 11.67 -7.06
C LEU A 119 -1.71 12.75 -6.66
N LYS A 120 -2.64 12.45 -5.75
CA LYS A 120 -3.54 13.49 -5.20
C LYS A 120 -2.74 14.50 -4.38
N ARG A 121 -3.03 15.79 -4.56
CA ARG A 121 -2.27 16.88 -3.93
C ARG A 121 -2.37 16.90 -2.41
N ASP A 122 -3.52 16.52 -1.88
CA ASP A 122 -3.86 16.47 -0.46
C ASP A 122 -3.58 15.13 0.20
N VAL A 123 -3.07 14.13 -0.55
CA VAL A 123 -2.69 12.82 -0.01
C VAL A 123 -1.17 12.68 -0.04
N PRO A 124 -0.49 12.56 1.12
CA PRO A 124 0.94 12.34 1.13
C PRO A 124 1.28 10.94 0.60
N LEU A 125 2.21 10.88 -0.36
CA LEU A 125 2.85 9.66 -0.84
C LEU A 125 4.17 9.51 -0.08
N VAL A 126 4.29 8.48 0.77
CA VAL A 126 5.35 8.43 1.77
C VAL A 126 6.20 7.16 1.70
N ILE A 127 7.51 7.37 1.70
CA ILE A 127 8.53 6.39 2.10
C ILE A 127 9.19 6.99 3.36
N PRO A 128 8.93 6.46 4.57
CA PRO A 128 9.29 7.13 5.83
C PRO A 128 10.76 7.54 5.97
N ASP A 129 11.66 6.72 5.42
CA ASP A 129 13.12 6.95 5.46
C ASP A 129 13.59 8.09 4.56
N ILE A 130 12.72 8.59 3.67
CA ILE A 130 13.06 9.60 2.65
C ILE A 130 12.31 10.91 2.91
N ASN A 131 10.99 10.83 3.03
CA ASN A 131 10.10 11.99 2.96
C ASN A 131 9.01 12.00 4.05
N SER A 132 9.35 11.59 5.26
CA SER A 132 8.42 11.63 6.39
C SER A 132 7.85 13.03 6.67
N ASP A 133 8.54 14.09 6.28
CA ASP A 133 8.08 15.48 6.35
C ASP A 133 6.88 15.76 5.42
N HIS A 134 6.67 14.96 4.37
CA HIS A 134 5.47 15.04 3.52
C HIS A 134 4.18 14.72 4.30
N LEU A 135 4.24 14.08 5.46
CA LEU A 135 3.09 13.91 6.34
C LEU A 135 2.45 15.26 6.76
N LYS A 136 3.17 16.37 6.67
CA LYS A 136 2.58 17.72 6.86
C LYS A 136 1.49 18.06 5.83
N ILE A 137 1.40 17.31 4.71
CA ILE A 137 0.30 17.44 3.74
C ILE A 137 -1.04 17.07 4.38
N LEU A 138 -1.05 16.21 5.42
CA LEU A 138 -2.27 15.85 6.16
C LEU A 138 -3.00 17.06 6.74
N GLU A 139 -2.30 18.15 7.04
CA GLU A 139 -2.88 19.41 7.54
C GLU A 139 -3.83 20.04 6.50
N SER A 140 -3.71 19.71 5.22
CA SER A 140 -4.58 20.18 4.14
C SER A 140 -5.81 19.30 3.92
N GLN A 141 -5.89 18.15 4.56
CA GLN A 141 -7.04 17.25 4.48
C GLN A 141 -8.19 17.73 5.34
N SER A 142 -9.41 17.56 4.86
CA SER A 142 -10.64 17.96 5.54
C SER A 142 -11.42 16.78 6.15
N PHE A 143 -10.72 15.74 6.63
CA PHE A 143 -11.32 14.52 7.17
C PHE A 143 -11.53 14.55 8.70
N GLY A 144 -11.51 15.73 9.30
CA GLY A 144 -11.65 15.87 10.76
C GLY A 144 -10.47 15.25 11.51
N THR A 145 -10.73 14.21 12.29
CA THR A 145 -9.68 13.47 13.02
C THR A 145 -9.06 12.33 12.21
N GLY A 146 -9.60 12.03 11.03
CA GLY A 146 -9.08 10.99 10.16
C GLY A 146 -8.02 11.49 9.20
N SER A 147 -7.42 10.57 8.49
CA SER A 147 -6.39 10.86 7.50
C SER A 147 -6.28 9.79 6.43
N LEU A 148 -5.79 10.15 5.25
CA LEU A 148 -5.50 9.25 4.15
C LEU A 148 -4.05 9.43 3.73
N ILE A 149 -3.28 8.35 3.79
CA ILE A 149 -1.85 8.30 3.45
C ILE A 149 -1.68 7.26 2.33
N SER A 150 -0.88 7.54 1.34
CA SER A 150 -0.60 6.62 0.24
C SER A 150 0.80 6.01 0.34
N CYS A 151 0.85 4.70 0.10
CA CYS A 151 2.10 3.97 -0.15
C CYS A 151 2.44 4.03 -1.64
N SER A 152 3.73 4.05 -1.95
CA SER A 152 4.22 4.07 -3.32
C SER A 152 4.14 2.69 -4.00
N ASN A 153 4.35 2.70 -5.31
CA ASN A 153 4.61 1.51 -6.11
C ASN A 153 5.78 0.70 -5.53
N CYS A 154 5.67 -0.63 -5.59
CA CYS A 154 6.68 -1.55 -5.03
C CYS A 154 8.07 -1.38 -5.67
N MET A 155 8.15 -0.98 -6.95
CA MET A 155 9.41 -0.70 -7.64
C MET A 155 10.00 0.65 -7.21
N VAL A 156 9.17 1.62 -6.86
CA VAL A 156 9.62 2.96 -6.46
C VAL A 156 10.38 2.95 -5.14
N VAL A 157 9.98 2.09 -4.19
CA VAL A 157 10.63 2.04 -2.87
C VAL A 157 12.13 1.77 -2.97
N PRO A 158 12.61 0.66 -3.58
CA PRO A 158 14.04 0.38 -3.66
C PRO A 158 14.79 1.40 -4.52
N ILE A 159 14.17 1.90 -5.59
CA ILE A 159 14.78 2.93 -6.45
C ILE A 159 14.99 4.23 -5.66
N ALA A 160 13.96 4.70 -4.96
CA ALA A 160 14.04 5.94 -4.18
C ALA A 160 15.04 5.83 -3.03
N LEU A 161 15.07 4.69 -2.30
CA LEU A 161 16.04 4.43 -1.24
C LEU A 161 17.48 4.40 -1.76
N THR A 162 17.70 4.01 -3.02
CA THR A 162 19.02 4.04 -3.66
C THR A 162 19.38 5.44 -4.13
N LEU A 163 18.46 6.16 -4.76
CA LEU A 163 18.72 7.47 -5.35
C LEU A 163 18.88 8.56 -4.27
N TYR A 164 18.07 8.50 -3.21
CA TYR A 164 18.04 9.55 -2.20
C TYR A 164 19.41 9.88 -1.58
N PRO A 165 20.20 8.90 -1.07
CA PRO A 165 21.54 9.20 -0.57
C PRO A 165 22.50 9.63 -1.68
N LEU A 166 22.37 9.12 -2.90
CA LEU A 166 23.23 9.51 -4.01
C LEU A 166 22.99 10.95 -4.43
N MET A 167 21.75 11.45 -4.36
CA MET A 167 21.42 12.85 -4.65
C MET A 167 22.02 13.84 -3.63
N ALA A 168 22.39 13.37 -2.44
CA ALA A 168 23.07 14.20 -1.45
C ALA A 168 24.57 14.38 -1.75
N GLU A 169 25.17 13.42 -2.45
CA GLU A 169 26.61 13.37 -2.71
C GLU A 169 26.98 13.75 -4.16
N TYR A 170 26.07 13.52 -5.11
CA TYR A 170 26.33 13.67 -6.52
C TYR A 170 25.26 14.51 -7.20
N ASP A 171 25.69 15.38 -8.10
CA ASP A 171 24.82 16.10 -9.02
C ASP A 171 24.78 15.35 -10.35
N PHE A 172 23.67 14.63 -10.61
CA PHE A 172 23.48 13.89 -11.85
C PHE A 172 22.29 14.44 -12.64
N SER A 173 22.47 14.57 -13.96
CA SER A 173 21.49 15.19 -14.85
C SER A 173 20.39 14.23 -15.30
N SER A 174 20.66 12.92 -15.33
CA SER A 174 19.69 11.91 -15.76
C SER A 174 19.91 10.57 -15.07
N VAL A 175 18.82 9.80 -14.97
CA VAL A 175 18.81 8.45 -14.38
C VAL A 175 18.14 7.48 -15.37
N ASN A 176 18.83 6.38 -15.68
CA ASN A 176 18.26 5.30 -16.48
C ASN A 176 17.99 4.10 -15.58
N ILE A 177 16.74 3.62 -15.58
CA ILE A 177 16.26 2.56 -14.70
C ILE A 177 15.72 1.41 -15.55
N VAL A 178 16.14 0.21 -15.24
CA VAL A 178 15.56 -1.02 -15.78
C VAL A 178 14.98 -1.80 -14.62
N THR A 179 13.71 -2.21 -14.72
CA THR A 179 13.04 -2.99 -13.70
C THR A 179 12.51 -4.30 -14.26
N GLU A 180 12.56 -5.33 -13.43
CA GLU A 180 11.95 -6.62 -13.71
C GLU A 180 11.02 -7.00 -12.56
N GLN A 181 9.72 -6.91 -12.80
CA GLN A 181 8.70 -7.14 -11.80
C GLN A 181 8.24 -8.60 -11.83
N SER A 182 8.26 -9.28 -10.70
CA SER A 182 7.77 -10.65 -10.55
C SER A 182 6.25 -10.76 -10.74
N LEU A 183 5.74 -11.99 -10.87
CA LEU A 183 4.32 -12.28 -11.03
C LEU A 183 3.48 -11.73 -9.87
N SER A 184 4.01 -11.76 -8.64
CA SER A 184 3.33 -11.23 -7.46
C SER A 184 3.01 -9.73 -7.56
N GLY A 185 3.77 -8.96 -8.34
CA GLY A 185 3.49 -7.56 -8.61
C GLY A 185 2.18 -7.32 -9.35
N GLY A 186 1.74 -8.29 -10.19
CA GLY A 186 0.40 -8.32 -10.79
C GLY A 186 -0.69 -8.88 -9.87
N GLY A 187 -0.36 -9.15 -8.61
CA GLY A 187 -1.28 -9.66 -7.62
C GLY A 187 -1.56 -11.16 -7.73
N ARG A 188 -2.45 -11.64 -6.85
CA ARG A 188 -2.75 -13.08 -6.71
C ARG A 188 -3.18 -13.75 -8.03
N LYS A 189 -4.03 -13.10 -8.82
CA LYS A 189 -4.51 -13.66 -10.09
C LYS A 189 -3.38 -13.87 -11.10
N MET A 190 -2.43 -12.95 -11.16
CA MET A 190 -1.26 -13.05 -12.04
C MET A 190 -0.34 -14.18 -11.57
N LEU A 191 -0.11 -14.29 -10.28
CA LEU A 191 0.68 -15.36 -9.67
C LEU A 191 0.06 -16.75 -9.97
N GLU A 192 -1.25 -16.92 -9.77
CA GLU A 192 -1.97 -18.15 -10.08
C GLU A 192 -1.89 -18.51 -11.58
N ARG A 193 -2.02 -17.50 -12.46
CA ARG A 193 -1.90 -17.68 -13.91
C ARG A 193 -0.51 -18.16 -14.31
N GLY A 194 0.55 -17.54 -13.78
CA GLY A 194 1.92 -17.97 -14.05
C GLY A 194 2.19 -19.41 -13.57
N ARG A 195 1.75 -19.73 -12.35
CA ARG A 195 1.90 -21.07 -11.78
C ARG A 195 1.13 -22.16 -12.57
N SER A 196 0.07 -21.79 -13.26
CA SER A 196 -0.66 -22.71 -14.15
C SER A 196 0.02 -22.93 -15.52
N GLY A 197 1.18 -22.33 -15.77
CA GLY A 197 1.93 -22.46 -17.02
C GLY A 197 1.38 -21.64 -18.18
N LEU A 198 0.46 -20.71 -17.92
CA LEU A 198 -0.06 -19.82 -18.96
C LEU A 198 0.98 -18.72 -19.29
N THR A 199 1.05 -18.38 -20.58
CA THR A 199 1.90 -17.31 -21.04
C THR A 199 1.53 -15.97 -20.39
N ILE A 200 2.52 -15.28 -19.90
CA ILE A 200 2.40 -13.97 -19.29
C ILE A 200 3.05 -12.94 -20.23
N ASP A 201 2.35 -11.87 -20.49
CA ASP A 201 2.90 -10.73 -21.21
C ASP A 201 3.99 -10.06 -20.36
N SER A 202 5.14 -9.84 -20.95
CA SER A 202 6.25 -9.14 -20.29
C SER A 202 6.02 -7.63 -20.18
N SER A 203 5.11 -7.06 -20.95
CA SER A 203 4.76 -5.64 -20.92
C SER A 203 3.94 -5.31 -19.67
N ILE A 204 4.23 -4.15 -19.07
CA ILE A 204 3.47 -3.59 -17.94
C ILE A 204 3.04 -2.17 -18.31
N PRO A 205 1.89 -2.01 -18.97
CA PRO A 205 1.43 -0.70 -19.42
C PRO A 205 1.28 0.29 -18.25
N GLY A 206 1.78 1.53 -18.41
CA GLY A 206 1.67 2.60 -17.43
C GLY A 206 2.64 2.52 -16.25
N GLU A 207 3.44 1.44 -16.13
CA GLU A 207 4.36 1.27 -14.99
C GLU A 207 5.51 2.28 -15.04
N SER A 208 6.08 2.54 -16.22
CA SER A 208 7.17 3.50 -16.37
C SER A 208 6.75 4.91 -15.97
N GLU A 209 5.59 5.35 -16.43
CA GLU A 209 5.00 6.65 -16.11
C GLU A 209 4.69 6.77 -14.61
N SER A 210 4.17 5.70 -14.01
CA SER A 210 3.90 5.64 -12.57
C SER A 210 5.19 5.79 -11.77
N ILE A 211 6.26 5.06 -12.12
CA ILE A 211 7.56 5.14 -11.45
C ILE A 211 8.14 6.55 -11.56
N ILE A 212 8.15 7.15 -12.75
CA ILE A 212 8.68 8.51 -12.97
C ILE A 212 7.94 9.54 -12.11
N SER A 213 6.61 9.51 -12.15
CA SER A 213 5.78 10.49 -11.42
C SER A 213 5.90 10.33 -9.91
N GLU A 214 5.90 9.09 -9.41
CA GLU A 214 6.02 8.82 -7.98
C GLU A 214 7.43 9.15 -7.46
N LEU A 215 8.49 8.85 -8.21
CA LEU A 215 9.87 9.22 -7.84
C LEU A 215 10.03 10.73 -7.72
N ASN A 216 9.57 11.50 -8.72
CA ASN A 216 9.64 12.96 -8.68
C ASN A 216 8.87 13.54 -7.50
N ARG A 217 7.73 12.94 -7.15
CA ARG A 217 6.95 13.33 -5.98
C ARG A 217 7.66 13.01 -4.67
N ILE A 218 8.16 11.79 -4.50
CA ILE A 218 8.80 11.33 -3.25
C ILE A 218 10.12 12.07 -2.99
N LEU A 219 10.92 12.27 -4.03
CA LEU A 219 12.22 12.96 -3.95
C LEU A 219 12.09 14.49 -4.02
N GLY A 220 10.86 15.01 -4.17
CA GLY A 220 10.56 16.43 -4.13
C GLY A 220 10.71 17.02 -2.73
N LYS A 221 10.68 18.35 -2.65
CA LYS A 221 10.84 19.08 -1.39
C LYS A 221 9.65 20.01 -1.15
N LYS A 222 9.27 20.19 0.12
CA LYS A 222 8.30 21.20 0.53
C LYS A 222 9.06 22.49 0.88
N ASN A 223 8.97 23.51 0.02
CA ASN A 223 9.53 24.85 0.26
C ASN A 223 8.39 25.81 0.56
N GLU A 224 8.45 26.54 1.70
CA GLU A 224 7.50 27.59 2.10
C GLU A 224 6.02 27.20 1.99
N GLY A 225 5.70 25.93 2.31
CA GLY A 225 4.34 25.41 2.24
C GLY A 225 3.92 24.89 0.86
N ILE A 226 4.70 25.10 -0.18
CA ILE A 226 4.46 24.60 -1.54
C ILE A 226 5.29 23.33 -1.76
N PHE A 227 4.62 22.28 -2.24
CA PHE A 227 5.29 21.06 -2.67
C PHE A 227 5.88 21.25 -4.08
N GLN A 228 7.17 21.01 -4.22
CA GLN A 228 7.89 21.07 -5.48
C GLN A 228 8.46 19.69 -5.81
N GLU A 229 8.10 19.15 -6.98
CA GLU A 229 8.65 17.89 -7.49
C GLU A 229 10.15 18.01 -7.77
N ALA A 230 10.85 16.86 -7.73
CA ALA A 230 12.30 16.83 -7.92
C ALA A 230 12.74 17.19 -9.36
N ASN A 231 11.87 17.02 -10.35
CA ASN A 231 12.15 17.25 -11.78
C ASN A 231 13.38 16.48 -12.31
N LEU A 232 13.54 15.24 -11.88
CA LEU A 232 14.60 14.37 -12.39
C LEU A 232 14.29 13.95 -13.83
N ASP A 233 15.31 13.97 -14.69
CA ASP A 233 15.24 13.32 -16.01
C ASP A 233 15.42 11.82 -15.83
N VAL A 234 14.28 11.11 -15.74
CA VAL A 234 14.26 9.67 -15.48
C VAL A 234 13.73 8.94 -16.70
N LYS A 235 14.47 7.93 -17.17
CA LYS A 235 14.01 6.99 -18.19
C LYS A 235 13.86 5.61 -17.56
N VAL A 236 12.71 4.99 -17.74
CA VAL A 236 12.37 3.70 -17.09
C VAL A 236 11.93 2.70 -18.15
N TRP A 237 12.50 1.51 -18.08
CA TRP A 237 12.06 0.34 -18.85
C TRP A 237 11.61 -0.74 -17.90
N CYS A 238 10.34 -1.11 -18.02
CA CYS A 238 9.71 -2.10 -17.14
C CYS A 238 9.41 -3.37 -17.90
N SER A 239 9.73 -4.50 -17.29
CA SER A 239 9.34 -5.81 -17.79
C SER A 239 8.82 -6.69 -16.66
N ARG A 240 8.07 -7.73 -17.03
CA ARG A 240 7.61 -8.76 -16.09
C ARG A 240 8.42 -10.02 -16.25
N SER A 241 8.92 -10.53 -15.14
CA SER A 241 9.60 -11.81 -15.09
C SER A 241 8.61 -12.97 -14.89
N SER A 242 9.10 -14.18 -15.11
CA SER A 242 8.36 -15.42 -14.84
C SER A 242 8.49 -15.89 -13.39
N HIS A 243 9.27 -15.21 -12.55
CA HIS A 243 9.44 -15.57 -11.14
C HIS A 243 8.20 -15.20 -10.32
N ASP A 244 7.87 -16.02 -9.35
CA ASP A 244 6.71 -15.80 -8.48
C ASP A 244 6.85 -14.53 -7.63
N PHE A 245 7.98 -14.38 -6.95
CA PHE A 245 8.29 -13.29 -6.03
C PHE A 245 9.69 -12.72 -6.26
N GLY A 246 9.92 -11.54 -5.72
CA GLY A 246 11.16 -10.79 -5.92
C GLY A 246 11.07 -9.86 -7.14
N HIS A 247 11.47 -8.61 -6.95
CA HIS A 247 11.57 -7.60 -8.02
C HIS A 247 13.03 -7.21 -8.19
N LEU A 248 13.47 -6.91 -9.40
CA LEU A 248 14.81 -6.43 -9.75
C LEU A 248 14.73 -5.07 -10.41
#